data_e895dd4426fd8c0eda17174a30343f6f
#
_entry.id   e895dd4426fd8c0eda17174a30343f6f
#
_cell.length_a   1.000
_cell.length_b   1.000
_cell.length_c   1.000
_cell.angle_alpha   90.00
_cell.angle_beta   90.00
_cell.angle_gamma   90.00
#
_symmetry.space_group_name_H-M   'P 1'
#
loop_
_entity.id
_entity.type
_entity.pdbx_description
1 polymer ?
#
loop_
_entity_poly.entity_id
_entity_poly.type
_entity_poly.pdbx_seq_one_letter_code
_entity_poly.pdbx_strand_id
1 'polypeptide(L)'
;GCIEMAIKTGYALNFKINKYSVFERKNYFYPDLPQGYQISQFEFPILSEGYINIESGDNQKKIRIERAHLEQDAGKSIHDIDPKYSFIDLNRVGTPLLEIVSYPDLSSADEVINYMSSLRQLLMYIDVCDGNMQEGSLRADVNLSVRKKGQELGTRCEIKNLNSFKFIKQAIEYEFQRQINIIDGGGEIEQN
;
A
#
# COMPACT_ATOMS: atom_id res chain seq x y z
N GLY A 1 -9.75 20.10 4.50
CA GLY A 1 -9.99 18.74 4.97
C GLY A 1 -9.37 17.64 4.11
N CYS A 2 -9.85 16.39 4.22
CA CYS A 2 -9.22 15.23 3.55
C CYS A 2 -9.06 15.38 2.02
N ILE A 3 -10.02 15.96 1.34
CA ILE A 3 -9.92 16.24 -0.10
C ILE A 3 -8.77 17.21 -0.43
N GLU A 4 -8.57 18.25 0.38
CA GLU A 4 -7.44 19.18 0.21
C GLU A 4 -6.10 18.48 0.41
N MET A 5 -5.99 17.60 1.40
CA MET A 5 -4.79 16.77 1.62
C MET A 5 -4.53 15.82 0.45
N ALA A 6 -5.58 15.20 -0.10
CA ALA A 6 -5.47 14.38 -1.30
C ALA A 6 -5.00 15.20 -2.50
N ILE A 7 -5.54 16.41 -2.71
CA ILE A 7 -5.12 17.30 -3.79
C ILE A 7 -3.66 17.76 -3.61
N LYS A 8 -3.22 18.10 -2.38
CA LYS A 8 -1.81 18.41 -2.10
C LYS A 8 -0.91 17.22 -2.50
N THR A 9 -1.28 16.00 -2.10
CA THR A 9 -0.58 14.78 -2.51
C THR A 9 -0.58 14.61 -4.03
N GLY A 10 -1.69 14.95 -4.67
CA GLY A 10 -1.82 14.93 -6.12
C GLY A 10 -0.78 15.80 -6.83
N TYR A 11 -0.62 17.03 -6.40
CA TYR A 11 0.40 17.92 -6.95
C TYR A 11 1.82 17.43 -6.66
N ALA A 12 2.08 16.95 -5.44
CA ALA A 12 3.40 16.51 -5.03
C ALA A 12 3.88 15.24 -5.74
N LEU A 13 2.95 14.35 -6.12
CA LEU A 13 3.22 13.08 -6.81
C LEU A 13 2.86 13.12 -8.30
N ASN A 14 2.72 14.30 -8.87
CA ASN A 14 2.46 14.50 -10.31
C ASN A 14 1.20 13.77 -10.82
N PHE A 15 0.18 13.62 -9.98
CA PHE A 15 -1.08 13.01 -10.38
C PHE A 15 -1.93 13.90 -11.24
N LYS A 16 -2.72 13.28 -12.08
CA LYS A 16 -3.91 13.91 -12.65
C LYS A 16 -4.99 13.98 -11.57
N ILE A 17 -5.43 15.20 -11.23
CA ILE A 17 -6.52 15.42 -10.29
C ILE A 17 -7.84 15.32 -11.05
N ASN A 18 -8.69 14.36 -10.70
CA ASN A 18 -9.97 14.16 -11.36
C ASN A 18 -11.01 15.13 -10.82
N LYS A 19 -11.66 15.87 -11.73
CA LYS A 19 -12.72 16.83 -11.37
C LYS A 19 -14.03 16.15 -10.94
N TYR A 20 -14.18 14.88 -11.30
CA TYR A 20 -15.30 14.03 -10.91
C TYR A 20 -14.74 12.81 -10.20
N SER A 21 -15.21 12.56 -9.00
CA SER A 21 -14.87 11.39 -8.20
C SER A 21 -16.08 10.92 -7.41
N VAL A 22 -16.18 9.63 -7.15
CA VAL A 22 -17.35 9.02 -6.50
C VAL A 22 -16.92 8.20 -5.31
N PHE A 23 -17.63 8.36 -4.19
CA PHE A 23 -17.52 7.47 -3.06
C PHE A 23 -18.55 6.34 -3.18
N GLU A 24 -18.09 5.13 -2.96
CA GLU A 24 -18.86 3.88 -3.06
C GLU A 24 -18.75 3.11 -1.75
N ARG A 25 -19.56 2.08 -1.60
CA ARG A 25 -19.53 1.18 -0.44
C ARG A 25 -18.87 -0.14 -0.82
N LYS A 26 -17.72 -0.43 -0.18
CA LYS A 26 -17.07 -1.73 -0.22
C LYS A 26 -17.61 -2.59 0.91
N ASN A 27 -18.52 -3.49 0.61
CA ASN A 27 -19.21 -4.31 1.60
C ASN A 27 -18.34 -5.51 2.01
N TYR A 28 -18.01 -5.60 3.28
CA TYR A 28 -17.37 -6.75 3.90
C TYR A 28 -17.59 -6.72 5.42
N PHE A 29 -17.51 -7.89 6.07
CA PHE A 29 -17.78 -8.02 7.50
C PHE A 29 -16.50 -8.37 8.23
N TYR A 30 -16.10 -7.49 9.13
CA TYR A 30 -14.97 -7.69 10.02
C TYR A 30 -15.28 -7.08 11.40
N PRO A 31 -14.78 -7.66 12.51
CA PRO A 31 -15.09 -7.16 13.86
C PRO A 31 -14.67 -5.71 14.08
N ASP A 32 -13.60 -5.25 13.44
CA ASP A 32 -13.10 -3.87 13.50
C ASP A 32 -13.74 -2.92 12.48
N LEU A 33 -14.73 -3.40 11.73
CA LEU A 33 -15.57 -2.60 10.82
C LEU A 33 -17.06 -2.79 11.17
N PRO A 34 -17.58 -2.21 12.28
CA PRO A 34 -18.90 -2.51 12.81
C PRO A 34 -20.07 -2.20 11.86
N GLN A 35 -19.90 -1.23 10.96
CA GLN A 35 -20.94 -0.85 10.00
C GLN A 35 -21.09 -1.85 8.84
N GLY A 36 -20.19 -2.82 8.67
CA GLY A 36 -20.24 -3.84 7.64
C GLY A 36 -19.91 -3.36 6.23
N TYR A 37 -19.47 -2.12 6.06
CA TYR A 37 -18.97 -1.58 4.80
C TYR A 37 -17.93 -0.50 5.05
N GLN A 38 -17.06 -0.28 4.07
CA GLN A 38 -16.08 0.81 4.03
C GLN A 38 -16.46 1.79 2.92
N ILE A 39 -16.51 3.07 3.23
CA ILE A 39 -16.60 4.10 2.20
C ILE A 39 -15.23 4.17 1.52
N SER A 40 -15.22 4.04 0.20
CA SER A 40 -14.00 4.03 -0.61
C SER A 40 -14.29 4.64 -1.99
N GLN A 41 -13.31 4.66 -2.88
CA GLN A 41 -13.47 5.06 -4.28
C GLN A 41 -12.90 3.95 -5.16
N PHE A 42 -13.59 3.53 -6.20
CA PHE A 42 -13.16 2.45 -7.09
C PHE A 42 -13.02 2.91 -8.54
N GLU A 43 -14.14 3.11 -9.25
CA GLU A 43 -14.08 3.48 -10.68
C GLU A 43 -13.65 4.94 -10.89
N PHE A 44 -13.97 5.83 -9.95
CA PHE A 44 -13.74 7.26 -10.06
C PHE A 44 -12.90 7.77 -8.88
N PRO A 45 -11.60 7.41 -8.80
CA PRO A 45 -10.71 7.87 -7.75
C PRO A 45 -10.44 9.38 -7.90
N ILE A 46 -10.09 10.03 -6.80
CA ILE A 46 -9.73 11.47 -6.83
C ILE A 46 -8.44 11.74 -7.61
N LEU A 47 -7.47 10.81 -7.60
CA LEU A 47 -6.17 10.95 -8.25
C LEU A 47 -5.88 9.75 -9.15
N SER A 48 -5.38 9.98 -10.34
CA SER A 48 -4.96 8.95 -11.30
C SER A 48 -3.65 9.33 -12.01
N GLU A 49 -2.86 8.30 -12.34
CA GLU A 49 -1.66 8.38 -13.17
C GLU A 49 -0.61 9.38 -12.65
N GLY A 50 -0.11 9.14 -11.43
CA GLY A 50 0.99 9.88 -10.85
C GLY A 50 2.34 9.18 -11.02
N TYR A 51 3.38 9.80 -10.46
CA TYR A 51 4.70 9.18 -10.37
C TYR A 51 5.58 9.85 -9.32
N ILE A 52 6.61 9.13 -8.91
CA ILE A 52 7.72 9.63 -8.11
C ILE A 52 9.04 9.11 -8.69
N ASN A 53 10.08 9.93 -8.64
CA ASN A 53 11.43 9.47 -8.99
C ASN A 53 12.16 9.03 -7.73
N ILE A 54 12.81 7.88 -7.79
CA ILE A 54 13.59 7.30 -6.70
C ILE A 54 15.03 7.06 -7.16
N GLU A 55 15.93 6.93 -6.20
CA GLU A 55 17.28 6.43 -6.47
C GLU A 55 17.23 4.90 -6.70
N SER A 56 17.92 4.44 -7.74
CA SER A 56 18.08 3.01 -8.08
C SER A 56 19.53 2.78 -8.52
N GLY A 57 20.39 2.35 -7.58
CA GLY A 57 21.82 2.35 -7.75
C GLY A 57 22.34 3.77 -8.04
N ASP A 58 23.15 3.93 -9.09
CA ASP A 58 23.72 5.22 -9.50
C ASP A 58 22.75 6.05 -10.38
N ASN A 59 21.52 5.59 -10.62
CA ASN A 59 20.57 6.23 -11.50
C ASN A 59 19.29 6.61 -10.77
N GLN A 60 18.53 7.50 -11.40
CA GLN A 60 17.15 7.75 -10.99
C GLN A 60 16.19 6.85 -11.79
N LYS A 61 15.18 6.34 -11.09
CA LYS A 61 14.11 5.52 -11.69
C LYS A 61 12.77 6.15 -11.41
N LYS A 62 11.97 6.32 -12.44
CA LYS A 62 10.58 6.77 -12.34
C LYS A 62 9.70 5.59 -11.96
N ILE A 63 9.00 5.69 -10.84
CA ILE A 63 7.98 4.75 -10.40
C ILE A 63 6.61 5.36 -10.66
N ARG A 64 5.84 4.72 -11.51
CA ARG A 64 4.48 5.15 -11.83
C ARG A 64 3.54 4.74 -10.72
N ILE A 65 2.55 5.59 -10.50
CA ILE A 65 1.49 5.37 -9.51
C ILE A 65 0.17 5.36 -10.29
N GLU A 66 -0.56 4.25 -10.17
CA GLU A 66 -1.80 4.04 -10.92
C GLU A 66 -2.89 5.03 -10.47
N ARG A 67 -3.12 5.07 -9.16
CA ARG A 67 -4.13 5.92 -8.55
C ARG A 67 -3.82 6.20 -7.09
N ALA A 68 -4.48 7.21 -6.56
CA ALA A 68 -4.70 7.35 -5.14
C ALA A 68 -6.16 7.72 -4.88
N HIS A 69 -6.76 7.06 -3.90
CA HIS A 69 -8.17 7.23 -3.58
C HIS A 69 -8.39 7.38 -2.09
N LEU A 70 -9.46 8.10 -1.75
CA LEU A 70 -9.87 8.32 -0.38
C LEU A 70 -10.78 7.18 0.10
N GLU A 71 -10.56 6.75 1.33
CA GLU A 71 -11.40 5.78 2.01
C GLU A 71 -11.48 6.04 3.52
N GLN A 72 -12.38 5.34 4.19
CA GLN A 72 -12.43 5.30 5.65
C GLN A 72 -11.47 4.24 6.18
N ASP A 73 -10.75 4.56 7.26
CA ASP A 73 -9.99 3.54 7.98
C ASP A 73 -10.90 2.65 8.83
N ALA A 74 -10.51 1.41 9.00
CA ALA A 74 -11.11 0.46 9.93
C ALA A 74 -10.53 0.63 11.36
N GLY A 75 -11.10 -0.06 12.33
CA GLY A 75 -10.53 -0.19 13.66
C GLY A 75 -9.26 -1.04 13.67
N LYS A 76 -8.88 -1.48 14.85
CA LYS A 76 -7.74 -2.36 15.07
C LYS A 76 -8.17 -3.58 15.86
N SER A 77 -7.88 -4.77 15.33
CA SER A 77 -7.99 -6.02 16.07
C SER A 77 -6.68 -6.29 16.81
N ILE A 78 -6.77 -6.60 18.10
CA ILE A 78 -5.63 -6.84 19.00
C ILE A 78 -5.73 -8.28 19.48
N HIS A 79 -4.71 -9.10 19.19
CA HIS A 79 -4.70 -10.55 19.43
C HIS A 79 -3.64 -11.00 20.46
N ASP A 80 -2.80 -10.08 20.93
CA ASP A 80 -1.63 -10.35 21.76
C ASP A 80 -1.86 -10.16 23.28
N ILE A 81 -3.08 -9.73 23.66
CA ILE A 81 -3.43 -9.51 25.06
C ILE A 81 -3.89 -10.81 25.74
N ASP A 82 -4.72 -11.59 25.06
CA ASP A 82 -5.29 -12.83 25.61
C ASP A 82 -5.43 -13.87 24.46
N PRO A 83 -4.97 -15.11 24.65
CA PRO A 83 -5.02 -16.14 23.59
C PRO A 83 -6.45 -16.62 23.26
N LYS A 84 -7.45 -16.33 24.09
CA LYS A 84 -8.84 -16.75 23.91
C LYS A 84 -9.73 -15.66 23.32
N TYR A 85 -9.29 -14.40 23.36
CA TYR A 85 -10.09 -13.24 22.98
C TYR A 85 -9.34 -12.33 22.03
N SER A 86 -10.06 -11.79 21.05
CA SER A 86 -9.60 -10.66 20.25
C SER A 86 -10.25 -9.39 20.78
N PHE A 87 -9.46 -8.37 21.03
CA PHE A 87 -9.95 -7.08 21.46
C PHE A 87 -10.09 -6.15 20.24
N ILE A 88 -11.09 -5.30 20.26
CA ILE A 88 -11.36 -4.38 19.14
C ILE A 88 -11.19 -2.95 19.66
N ASP A 89 -10.26 -2.22 19.04
CA ASP A 89 -10.08 -0.79 19.23
C ASP A 89 -10.69 -0.03 18.04
N LEU A 90 -11.74 0.75 18.33
CA LEU A 90 -12.50 1.49 17.32
C LEU A 90 -12.08 2.98 17.23
N ASN A 91 -11.04 3.42 17.93
CA ASN A 91 -10.64 4.84 17.93
C ASN A 91 -10.24 5.36 16.55
N ARG A 92 -9.78 4.49 15.65
CA ARG A 92 -9.38 4.84 14.29
C ARG A 92 -10.50 4.76 13.26
N VAL A 93 -11.63 4.14 13.58
CA VAL A 93 -12.74 3.94 12.65
C VAL A 93 -13.23 5.25 12.05
N GLY A 94 -13.32 5.28 10.72
CA GLY A 94 -13.80 6.46 9.98
C GLY A 94 -12.78 7.55 9.79
N THR A 95 -11.55 7.41 10.29
CA THR A 95 -10.45 8.32 9.97
C THR A 95 -10.19 8.30 8.46
N PRO A 96 -10.06 9.46 7.79
CA PRO A 96 -9.73 9.49 6.37
C PRO A 96 -8.39 8.81 6.10
N LEU A 97 -8.38 7.90 5.13
CA LEU A 97 -7.21 7.18 4.65
C LEU A 97 -7.05 7.46 3.15
N LEU A 98 -5.81 7.72 2.71
CA LEU A 98 -5.46 7.81 1.29
C LEU A 98 -4.69 6.56 0.91
N GLU A 99 -5.27 5.70 0.08
CA GLU A 99 -4.59 4.55 -0.49
C GLU A 99 -3.88 4.95 -1.79
N ILE A 100 -2.57 4.66 -1.86
CA ILE A 100 -1.73 4.95 -3.02
C ILE A 100 -1.30 3.63 -3.65
N VAL A 101 -1.70 3.38 -4.90
CA VAL A 101 -1.47 2.12 -5.60
C VAL A 101 -0.45 2.34 -6.71
N SER A 102 0.72 1.70 -6.61
CA SER A 102 1.76 1.77 -7.64
C SER A 102 1.54 0.76 -8.76
N TYR A 103 2.03 1.09 -9.97
CA TYR A 103 2.29 0.09 -11.00
C TYR A 103 3.44 -0.84 -10.59
N PRO A 104 3.59 -2.03 -11.19
CA PRO A 104 4.63 -2.99 -10.85
C PRO A 104 6.00 -2.60 -11.45
N ASP A 105 6.44 -1.37 -11.19
CA ASP A 105 7.71 -0.84 -11.68
C ASP A 105 8.89 -1.14 -10.75
N LEU A 106 8.61 -1.43 -9.47
CA LEU A 106 9.62 -1.80 -8.47
C LEU A 106 10.14 -3.21 -8.73
N SER A 107 11.45 -3.39 -8.76
CA SER A 107 12.08 -4.66 -9.14
C SER A 107 13.10 -5.19 -8.13
N SER A 108 13.29 -4.52 -7.00
CA SER A 108 14.12 -5.00 -5.89
C SER A 108 13.59 -4.49 -4.55
N ALA A 109 14.01 -5.17 -3.47
CA ALA A 109 13.68 -4.74 -2.11
C ALA A 109 14.26 -3.34 -1.80
N ASP A 110 15.46 -3.03 -2.29
CA ASP A 110 16.08 -1.71 -2.10
C ASP A 110 15.30 -0.59 -2.80
N GLU A 111 14.81 -0.83 -4.03
CA GLU A 111 13.93 0.11 -4.72
C GLU A 111 12.62 0.35 -3.94
N VAL A 112 12.04 -0.70 -3.33
CA VAL A 112 10.84 -0.56 -2.49
C VAL A 112 11.14 0.31 -1.27
N ILE A 113 12.27 0.12 -0.60
CA ILE A 113 12.66 0.94 0.56
C ILE A 113 12.91 2.40 0.14
N ASN A 114 13.57 2.64 -0.99
CA ASN A 114 13.78 3.98 -1.51
C ASN A 114 12.46 4.66 -1.89
N TYR A 115 11.55 3.93 -2.53
CA TYR A 115 10.20 4.41 -2.84
C TYR A 115 9.43 4.80 -1.56
N MET A 116 9.36 3.90 -0.58
CA MET A 116 8.66 4.13 0.68
C MET A 116 9.26 5.28 1.48
N SER A 117 10.60 5.38 1.51
CA SER A 117 11.29 6.48 2.20
C SER A 117 11.01 7.83 1.53
N SER A 118 11.10 7.90 0.21
CA SER A 118 10.84 9.12 -0.56
C SER A 118 9.38 9.55 -0.42
N LEU A 119 8.45 8.60 -0.53
CA LEU A 119 7.01 8.84 -0.35
C LEU A 119 6.72 9.36 1.07
N ARG A 120 7.25 8.69 2.09
CA ARG A 120 7.09 9.11 3.49
C ARG A 120 7.61 10.52 3.72
N GLN A 121 8.82 10.82 3.28
CA GLN A 121 9.42 12.16 3.43
C GLN A 121 8.58 13.24 2.74
N LEU A 122 8.10 12.95 1.54
CA LEU A 122 7.25 13.87 0.78
C LEU A 122 5.94 14.16 1.52
N LEU A 123 5.23 13.11 1.97
CA LEU A 123 3.95 13.25 2.66
C LEU A 123 4.08 13.98 4.00
N MET A 124 5.19 13.78 4.72
CA MET A 124 5.51 14.55 5.92
C MET A 124 5.83 16.01 5.60
N TYR A 125 6.59 16.26 4.54
CA TYR A 125 6.97 17.61 4.13
C TYR A 125 5.77 18.48 3.73
N ILE A 126 4.78 17.89 3.06
CA ILE A 126 3.54 18.59 2.69
C ILE A 126 2.47 18.58 3.79
N ASP A 127 2.80 18.08 4.99
CA ASP A 127 1.92 18.04 6.15
C ASP A 127 0.60 17.29 5.90
N VAL A 128 0.69 16.10 5.28
CA VAL A 128 -0.46 15.21 5.02
C VAL A 128 -0.52 14.06 6.01
N CYS A 129 0.63 13.54 6.45
CA CYS A 129 0.70 12.55 7.51
C CYS A 129 1.99 12.71 8.33
N ASP A 130 2.03 12.12 9.53
CA ASP A 130 3.22 12.10 10.38
C ASP A 130 4.23 11.00 9.99
N GLY A 131 3.84 10.10 9.10
CA GLY A 131 4.67 9.00 8.62
C GLY A 131 5.02 7.93 9.66
N ASN A 132 4.27 7.85 10.75
CA ASN A 132 4.53 6.89 11.83
C ASN A 132 3.96 5.51 11.49
N MET A 133 4.84 4.59 11.07
CA MET A 133 4.46 3.21 10.72
C MET A 133 4.06 2.38 11.94
N GLN A 134 4.65 2.64 13.12
CA GLN A 134 4.35 1.87 14.33
C GLN A 134 2.95 2.15 14.85
N GLU A 135 2.48 3.39 14.70
CA GLU A 135 1.13 3.80 15.07
C GLU A 135 0.10 3.58 13.95
N GLY A 136 0.57 3.18 12.76
CA GLY A 136 -0.28 2.87 11.61
C GLY A 136 -0.69 4.10 10.79
N SER A 137 -0.04 5.24 10.98
CA SER A 137 -0.26 6.44 10.15
C SER A 137 0.25 6.27 8.71
N LEU A 138 1.26 5.42 8.53
CA LEU A 138 1.74 4.96 7.22
C LEU A 138 1.81 3.43 7.24
N ARG A 139 1.16 2.80 6.29
CA ARG A 139 1.11 1.33 6.15
C ARG A 139 1.47 0.94 4.73
N ALA A 140 1.96 -0.27 4.54
CA ALA A 140 2.24 -0.81 3.22
C ALA A 140 1.82 -2.27 3.15
N ASP A 141 1.09 -2.61 2.10
CA ASP A 141 0.88 -3.97 1.65
C ASP A 141 1.75 -4.22 0.42
N VAL A 142 2.46 -5.32 0.40
CA VAL A 142 3.38 -5.67 -0.68
C VAL A 142 2.74 -6.76 -1.54
N ASN A 143 2.59 -6.47 -2.84
CA ASN A 143 2.21 -7.44 -3.84
C ASN A 143 3.46 -7.84 -4.64
N LEU A 144 3.87 -9.10 -4.55
CA LEU A 144 5.09 -9.61 -5.16
C LEU A 144 4.82 -10.78 -6.09
N SER A 145 5.40 -10.75 -7.26
CA SER A 145 5.50 -11.88 -8.18
C SER A 145 6.91 -11.97 -8.77
N VAL A 146 7.33 -13.15 -9.21
CA VAL A 146 8.60 -13.35 -9.89
C VAL A 146 8.37 -13.75 -11.35
N ARG A 147 9.30 -13.32 -12.20
CA ARG A 147 9.33 -13.71 -13.63
C ARG A 147 10.76 -13.75 -14.14
N LYS A 148 11.02 -14.52 -15.18
CA LYS A 148 12.27 -14.40 -15.95
C LYS A 148 12.22 -13.11 -16.79
N LYS A 149 13.39 -12.51 -17.01
CA LYS A 149 13.50 -11.29 -17.83
C LYS A 149 12.83 -11.47 -19.19
N GLY A 150 11.93 -10.54 -19.53
CA GLY A 150 11.19 -10.56 -20.82
C GLY A 150 9.91 -11.41 -20.83
N GLN A 151 9.54 -12.06 -19.73
CA GLN A 151 8.27 -12.77 -19.61
C GLN A 151 7.18 -11.88 -19.00
N GLU A 152 5.93 -12.31 -19.12
CA GLU A 152 4.78 -11.72 -18.44
C GLU A 152 4.94 -11.82 -16.91
N LEU A 153 4.20 -10.97 -16.18
CA LEU A 153 4.18 -11.01 -14.72
C LEU A 153 3.66 -12.37 -14.23
N GLY A 154 4.32 -12.91 -13.20
CA GLY A 154 3.87 -14.14 -12.55
C GLY A 154 2.67 -13.91 -11.62
N THR A 155 2.23 -14.98 -10.98
CA THR A 155 1.18 -14.94 -9.96
C THR A 155 1.67 -14.15 -8.74
N ARG A 156 0.93 -13.13 -8.35
CA ARG A 156 1.28 -12.29 -7.20
C ARG A 156 0.80 -12.89 -5.89
N CYS A 157 1.62 -12.74 -4.85
CA CYS A 157 1.23 -12.97 -3.47
C CYS A 157 1.22 -11.63 -2.73
N GLU A 158 0.23 -11.44 -1.84
CA GLU A 158 0.11 -10.24 -1.02
C GLU A 158 0.70 -10.50 0.37
N ILE A 159 1.52 -9.56 0.85
CA ILE A 159 2.12 -9.60 2.19
C ILE A 159 1.60 -8.41 2.98
N LYS A 160 0.92 -8.69 4.09
CA LYS A 160 0.29 -7.70 4.98
C LYS A 160 1.01 -7.58 6.32
N ASN A 161 0.58 -6.62 7.15
CA ASN A 161 1.08 -6.38 8.50
C ASN A 161 2.57 -6.01 8.58
N LEU A 162 3.07 -5.28 7.60
CA LEU A 162 4.45 -4.79 7.56
C LEU A 162 4.53 -3.39 8.18
N ASN A 163 5.06 -3.29 9.40
CA ASN A 163 5.08 -2.06 10.21
C ASN A 163 6.45 -1.39 10.31
N SER A 164 7.44 -1.81 9.53
CA SER A 164 8.74 -1.16 9.43
C SER A 164 9.41 -1.44 8.09
N PHE A 165 10.28 -0.54 7.65
CA PHE A 165 11.07 -0.73 6.42
C PHE A 165 11.95 -1.98 6.48
N LYS A 166 12.48 -2.30 7.66
CA LYS A 166 13.26 -3.53 7.88
C LYS A 166 12.41 -4.77 7.58
N PHE A 167 11.19 -4.83 8.11
CA PHE A 167 10.30 -5.98 7.88
C PHE A 167 9.81 -6.04 6.44
N ILE A 168 9.56 -4.91 5.79
CA ILE A 168 9.22 -4.85 4.36
C ILE A 168 10.36 -5.49 3.53
N LYS A 169 11.60 -5.07 3.75
CA LYS A 169 12.77 -5.63 3.04
C LYS A 169 12.90 -7.13 3.24
N GLN A 170 12.88 -7.58 4.50
CA GLN A 170 13.00 -9.00 4.83
C GLN A 170 11.87 -9.85 4.23
N ALA A 171 10.64 -9.35 4.27
CA ALA A 171 9.48 -10.05 3.70
C ALA A 171 9.60 -10.18 2.17
N ILE A 172 10.03 -9.14 1.48
CA ILE A 172 10.26 -9.17 0.02
C ILE A 172 11.35 -10.17 -0.32
N GLU A 173 12.50 -10.13 0.35
CA GLU A 173 13.63 -11.05 0.09
C GLU A 173 13.24 -12.51 0.35
N TYR A 174 12.51 -12.78 1.43
CA TYR A 174 12.01 -14.10 1.75
C TYR A 174 11.02 -14.62 0.70
N GLU A 175 10.00 -13.81 0.38
CA GLU A 175 8.96 -14.20 -0.58
C GLU A 175 9.51 -14.37 -2.00
N PHE A 176 10.44 -13.52 -2.40
CA PHE A 176 11.14 -13.64 -3.67
C PHE A 176 11.84 -15.01 -3.77
N GLN A 177 12.61 -15.38 -2.74
CA GLN A 177 13.30 -16.66 -2.74
C GLN A 177 12.32 -17.85 -2.66
N ARG A 178 11.24 -17.73 -1.89
CA ARG A 178 10.20 -18.75 -1.78
C ARG A 178 9.57 -19.04 -3.15
N GLN A 179 9.18 -18.00 -3.89
CA GLN A 179 8.57 -18.15 -5.22
C GLN A 179 9.56 -18.79 -6.22
N ILE A 180 10.81 -18.37 -6.22
CA ILE A 180 11.85 -18.98 -7.08
C ILE A 180 11.99 -20.47 -6.78
N ASN A 181 12.12 -20.85 -5.52
CA ASN A 181 12.29 -22.25 -5.13
C ASN A 181 11.10 -23.13 -5.55
N ILE A 182 9.87 -22.61 -5.48
CA ILE A 182 8.67 -23.33 -5.93
C ILE A 182 8.69 -23.52 -7.44
N ILE A 183 8.96 -22.43 -8.20
CA ILE A 183 8.95 -22.46 -9.67
C ILE A 183 10.08 -23.36 -10.21
N ASP A 184 11.29 -23.26 -9.67
CA ASP A 184 12.43 -24.09 -10.06
C ASP A 184 12.22 -25.57 -9.70
N GLY A 185 11.44 -25.84 -8.64
CA GLY A 185 10.99 -27.19 -8.28
C GLY A 185 9.85 -27.73 -9.15
N GLY A 186 9.36 -26.98 -10.13
CA GLY A 186 8.25 -27.37 -11.02
C GLY A 186 6.86 -27.17 -10.40
N GLY A 187 6.76 -26.44 -9.28
CA GLY A 187 5.49 -26.07 -8.64
C GLY A 187 4.88 -24.78 -9.24
N GLU A 188 3.65 -24.50 -8.83
CA GLU A 188 2.93 -23.28 -9.20
C GLU A 188 2.73 -22.38 -7.98
N ILE A 189 2.69 -21.07 -8.21
CA ILE A 189 2.40 -20.08 -7.17
C ILE A 189 0.88 -19.89 -7.12
N GLU A 190 0.31 -20.11 -5.95
CA GLU A 190 -1.09 -19.80 -5.66
C GLU A 190 -1.20 -18.42 -5.04
N GLN A 191 -2.23 -17.69 -5.44
CA GLN A 191 -2.55 -16.38 -4.86
C GLN A 191 -3.21 -16.61 -3.48
N ASN A 192 -2.53 -16.20 -2.43
CA ASN A 192 -3.05 -16.19 -1.05
C ASN A 192 -3.41 -14.78 -0.64
#